data_bd5373ef0a60bcc0b3d7fa35e49d2770
#
_entry.id   bd5373ef0a60bcc0b3d7fa35e49d2770
#
_cell.length_a   1.000
_cell.length_b   1.000
_cell.length_c   1.000
_cell.angle_alpha   90.00
_cell.angle_beta   90.00
_cell.angle_gamma   90.00
#
_symmetry.space_group_name_H-M   'P 1'
#
loop_
_entity.id
_entity.type
_entity.pdbx_description
1 polymer ?
#
loop_
_entity_poly.entity_id
_entity_poly.type
_entity_poly.pdbx_seq_one_letter_code
_entity_poly.pdbx_strand_id
1 'polypeptide(L)'
;MSVTTLSDIKGLATEVRAKLEAEGIKNTTQFLERTQTQKQRTELAHKVGATPEAMKEMANRADLMRLNGIGGDFSNLLEEAGVNSCKELQHRVPEKLHAALVEIHTSQKIGHHAPSLVQTTAWITEAKKLAATSPA
;
A
#
# COMPACT_ATOMS: atom_id res chain seq x y z
N MET A 1 -6.54 12.22 4.16
CA MET A 1 -5.73 11.06 3.78
C MET A 1 -4.78 10.71 4.91
N SER A 2 -4.46 9.44 5.02
CA SER A 2 -3.55 8.98 6.06
C SER A 2 -2.10 9.13 5.64
N VAL A 3 -1.26 9.56 6.59
CA VAL A 3 0.19 9.56 6.44
C VAL A 3 0.72 8.68 7.57
N THR A 4 1.46 7.64 7.20
CA THR A 4 1.98 6.69 8.18
C THR A 4 3.49 6.61 8.12
N THR A 5 4.09 6.06 9.15
CA THR A 5 5.54 5.89 9.20
C THR A 5 5.97 4.72 8.33
N LEU A 6 7.23 4.73 7.90
CA LEU A 6 7.77 3.65 7.07
C LEU A 6 7.72 2.29 7.78
N SER A 7 7.79 2.29 9.11
CA SER A 7 7.75 1.04 9.87
C SER A 7 6.44 0.27 9.72
N ASP A 8 5.37 0.93 9.28
CA ASP A 8 4.08 0.28 9.07
C ASP A 8 3.98 -0.47 7.74
N ILE A 9 4.93 -0.25 6.84
CA ILE A 9 4.94 -0.96 5.55
C ILE A 9 5.45 -2.39 5.77
N LYS A 10 4.58 -3.37 5.54
CA LYS A 10 4.96 -4.78 5.66
C LYS A 10 6.00 -5.14 4.61
N GLY A 11 6.98 -5.93 5.01
CA GLY A 11 8.04 -6.40 4.13
C GLY A 11 9.21 -5.43 3.97
N LEU A 12 9.14 -4.26 4.58
CA LEU A 12 10.24 -3.30 4.54
C LEU A 12 11.29 -3.69 5.60
N ALA A 13 12.48 -4.09 5.14
CA ALA A 13 13.56 -4.49 6.03
C ALA A 13 14.07 -3.30 6.84
N THR A 14 14.49 -3.57 8.07
CA THR A 14 14.98 -2.52 8.99
C THR A 14 16.16 -1.75 8.42
N GLU A 15 17.11 -2.46 7.78
CA GLU A 15 18.29 -1.81 7.17
C GLU A 15 17.88 -0.90 6.01
N VAL A 16 16.93 -1.33 5.19
CA VAL A 16 16.45 -0.53 4.07
C VAL A 16 15.72 0.71 4.61
N ARG A 17 14.89 0.53 5.63
CA ARG A 17 14.20 1.65 6.26
C ARG A 17 15.18 2.69 6.81
N ALA A 18 16.22 2.23 7.49
CA ALA A 18 17.23 3.14 8.03
C ALA A 18 17.91 3.97 6.94
N LYS A 19 18.20 3.33 5.80
CA LYS A 19 18.82 4.03 4.66
C LYS A 19 17.85 4.99 3.99
N LEU A 20 16.56 4.64 3.91
CA LEU A 20 15.54 5.55 3.42
C LEU A 20 15.43 6.79 4.32
N GLU A 21 15.43 6.59 5.62
CA GLU A 21 15.40 7.70 6.57
C GLU A 21 16.62 8.60 6.45
N ALA A 22 17.78 8.02 6.19
CA ALA A 22 19.01 8.78 5.93
C ALA A 22 18.91 9.61 4.65
N GLU A 23 18.10 9.18 3.67
CA GLU A 23 17.83 9.92 2.45
C GLU A 23 16.73 10.98 2.63
N GLY A 24 16.22 11.17 3.83
CA GLY A 24 15.16 12.14 4.11
C GLY A 24 13.75 11.61 3.91
N ILE A 25 13.62 10.30 3.67
CA ILE A 25 12.31 9.67 3.45
C ILE A 25 11.85 9.06 4.77
N LYS A 26 10.88 9.70 5.43
CA LYS A 26 10.48 9.32 6.80
C LYS A 26 9.06 8.80 6.91
N ASN A 27 8.24 8.97 5.87
CA ASN A 27 6.84 8.55 5.91
C ASN A 27 6.39 8.07 4.54
N THR A 28 5.18 7.51 4.49
CA THR A 28 4.63 6.94 3.24
C THR A 28 4.43 7.99 2.16
N THR A 29 4.05 9.22 2.51
CA THR A 29 3.86 10.29 1.54
C THR A 29 5.19 10.63 0.85
N GLN A 30 6.26 10.82 1.63
CA GLN A 30 7.58 11.09 1.09
C GLN A 30 8.09 9.93 0.24
N PHE A 31 7.82 8.70 0.68
CA PHE A 31 8.22 7.51 -0.07
C PHE A 31 7.53 7.46 -1.43
N LEU A 32 6.23 7.75 -1.49
CA LEU A 32 5.49 7.77 -2.75
C LEU A 32 6.04 8.83 -3.71
N GLU A 33 6.39 10.00 -3.21
CA GLU A 33 6.97 11.06 -4.04
C GLU A 33 8.29 10.63 -4.69
N ARG A 34 9.03 9.74 -4.05
CA ARG A 34 10.35 9.29 -4.49
C ARG A 34 10.30 7.97 -5.26
N THR A 35 9.10 7.43 -5.52
CA THR A 35 8.94 6.13 -6.19
C THR A 35 7.89 6.15 -7.31
N GLN A 36 7.59 7.32 -7.86
CA GLN A 36 6.54 7.47 -8.86
C GLN A 36 6.92 6.87 -10.22
N THR A 37 8.19 6.90 -10.58
CA THR A 37 8.65 6.40 -11.87
C THR A 37 9.58 5.22 -11.68
N GLN A 38 9.71 4.42 -12.73
CA GLN A 38 10.66 3.29 -12.71
C GLN A 38 12.09 3.77 -12.47
N LYS A 39 12.45 4.90 -13.08
CA LYS A 39 13.77 5.49 -12.90
C LYS A 39 14.03 5.82 -11.43
N GLN A 40 13.07 6.50 -10.79
CA GLN A 40 13.17 6.82 -9.37
C GLN A 40 13.32 5.57 -8.50
N ARG A 41 12.51 4.54 -8.77
CA ARG A 41 12.57 3.29 -8.02
C ARG A 41 13.91 2.59 -8.18
N THR A 42 14.45 2.57 -9.39
CA THR A 42 15.75 1.95 -9.67
C THR A 42 16.88 2.69 -8.94
N GLU A 43 16.89 4.01 -9.04
CA GLU A 43 17.92 4.82 -8.38
C GLU A 43 17.85 4.70 -6.86
N LEU A 44 16.64 4.76 -6.30
CA LEU A 44 16.45 4.64 -4.87
C LEU A 44 16.83 3.25 -4.36
N ALA A 45 16.45 2.20 -5.08
CA ALA A 45 16.80 0.83 -4.73
C ALA A 45 18.31 0.67 -4.64
N HIS A 46 19.05 1.22 -5.59
CA HIS A 46 20.50 1.17 -5.58
C HIS A 46 21.08 1.85 -4.33
N LYS A 47 20.53 3.02 -3.97
CA LYS A 47 21.01 3.77 -2.81
C LYS A 47 20.77 3.06 -1.48
N VAL A 48 19.68 2.32 -1.36
CA VAL A 48 19.28 1.72 -0.09
C VAL A 48 19.54 0.21 -0.02
N GLY A 49 20.19 -0.35 -1.03
CA GLY A 49 20.55 -1.76 -1.04
C GLY A 49 19.37 -2.71 -1.25
N ALA A 50 18.37 -2.26 -2.01
CA ALA A 50 17.19 -3.06 -2.33
C ALA A 50 17.09 -3.28 -3.83
N THR A 51 16.03 -3.97 -4.27
CA THR A 51 15.78 -4.17 -5.70
C THR A 51 14.69 -3.19 -6.18
N PRO A 52 14.66 -2.85 -7.48
CA PRO A 52 13.57 -2.04 -8.02
C PRO A 52 12.19 -2.69 -7.81
N GLU A 53 12.12 -4.01 -7.89
CA GLU A 53 10.88 -4.77 -7.66
C GLU A 53 10.39 -4.60 -6.23
N ALA A 54 11.32 -4.67 -5.26
CA ALA A 54 10.98 -4.44 -3.86
C ALA A 54 10.48 -3.01 -3.64
N MET A 55 11.12 -2.02 -4.28
CA MET A 55 10.67 -0.64 -4.18
C MET A 55 9.27 -0.46 -4.74
N LYS A 56 8.96 -1.12 -5.86
CA LYS A 56 7.62 -1.05 -6.45
C LYS A 56 6.58 -1.68 -5.53
N GLU A 57 6.88 -2.84 -4.96
CA GLU A 57 5.98 -3.51 -4.03
C GLU A 57 5.70 -2.66 -2.79
N MET A 58 6.75 -2.05 -2.22
CA MET A 58 6.58 -1.17 -1.08
C MET A 58 5.78 0.08 -1.45
N ALA A 59 6.02 0.63 -2.65
CA ALA A 59 5.26 1.78 -3.15
C ALA A 59 3.78 1.45 -3.33
N ASN A 60 3.45 0.25 -3.81
CA ASN A 60 2.07 -0.21 -3.93
C ASN A 60 1.39 -0.23 -2.56
N ARG A 61 2.05 -0.76 -1.56
CA ARG A 61 1.52 -0.80 -0.19
C ARG A 61 1.34 0.61 0.37
N ALA A 62 2.34 1.46 0.19
CA ALA A 62 2.26 2.84 0.65
C ALA A 62 1.10 3.60 -0.02
N ASP A 63 0.85 3.32 -1.30
CA ASP A 63 -0.27 3.92 -2.02
C ASP A 63 -1.62 3.52 -1.40
N LEU A 64 -1.82 2.23 -1.11
CA LEU A 64 -3.03 1.76 -0.44
C LEU A 64 -3.18 2.35 0.95
N MET A 65 -2.08 2.54 1.66
CA MET A 65 -2.09 3.08 3.01
C MET A 65 -2.46 4.57 3.08
N ARG A 66 -2.60 5.23 1.94
CA ARG A 66 -3.14 6.60 1.87
C ARG A 66 -4.59 6.64 2.31
N LEU A 67 -5.32 5.54 2.15
CA LEU A 67 -6.73 5.47 2.52
C LEU A 67 -6.88 5.32 4.03
N ASN A 68 -7.90 5.97 4.57
CA ASN A 68 -8.18 5.90 6.00
C ASN A 68 -8.53 4.47 6.41
N GLY A 69 -7.89 3.98 7.44
CA GLY A 69 -8.14 2.64 7.98
C GLY A 69 -7.33 1.53 7.32
N ILE A 70 -6.52 1.83 6.32
CA ILE A 70 -5.62 0.83 5.73
C ILE A 70 -4.22 1.04 6.27
N GLY A 71 -3.81 0.16 7.18
CA GLY A 71 -2.45 0.09 7.68
C GLY A 71 -1.69 -1.06 7.04
N GLY A 72 -0.63 -1.51 7.71
CA GLY A 72 0.24 -2.56 7.20
C GLY A 72 -0.50 -3.87 6.94
N ASP A 73 -1.34 -4.30 7.86
CA ASP A 73 -2.04 -5.58 7.71
C ASP A 73 -3.06 -5.57 6.58
N PHE A 74 -3.88 -4.52 6.48
CA PHE A 74 -4.88 -4.45 5.43
C PHE A 74 -4.28 -4.20 4.05
N SER A 75 -3.20 -3.42 3.95
CA SER A 75 -2.52 -3.24 2.66
C SER A 75 -1.92 -4.56 2.18
N ASN A 76 -1.35 -5.34 3.09
CA ASN A 76 -0.82 -6.65 2.76
C ASN A 76 -1.92 -7.61 2.30
N LEU A 77 -3.06 -7.60 3.01
CA LEU A 77 -4.21 -8.43 2.66
C LEU A 77 -4.77 -8.07 1.28
N LEU A 78 -4.88 -6.76 0.99
CA LEU A 78 -5.34 -6.29 -0.32
C LEU A 78 -4.40 -6.73 -1.44
N GLU A 79 -3.08 -6.64 -1.24
CA GLU A 79 -2.13 -7.12 -2.24
C GLU A 79 -2.29 -8.61 -2.52
N GLU A 80 -2.51 -9.41 -1.49
CA GLU A 80 -2.75 -10.84 -1.67
C GLU A 80 -4.03 -11.12 -2.47
N ALA A 81 -5.00 -10.22 -2.39
CA ALA A 81 -6.23 -10.30 -3.18
C ALA A 81 -6.07 -9.73 -4.60
N GLY A 82 -4.86 -9.28 -4.96
CA GLY A 82 -4.58 -8.74 -6.28
C GLY A 82 -4.84 -7.25 -6.43
N VAL A 83 -5.06 -6.53 -5.32
CA VAL A 83 -5.29 -5.08 -5.34
C VAL A 83 -3.98 -4.39 -4.98
N ASN A 84 -3.34 -3.76 -5.96
CA ASN A 84 -2.00 -3.19 -5.81
C ASN A 84 -1.98 -1.67 -5.67
N SER A 85 -3.10 -0.98 -5.89
CA SER A 85 -3.13 0.48 -5.86
C SER A 85 -4.54 0.99 -5.59
N CYS A 86 -4.63 2.26 -5.18
CA CYS A 86 -5.91 2.94 -5.05
C CYS A 86 -6.64 3.00 -6.39
N LYS A 87 -5.89 3.19 -7.48
CA LYS A 87 -6.46 3.25 -8.84
C LYS A 87 -7.16 1.93 -9.17
N GLU A 88 -6.58 0.80 -8.83
CA GLU A 88 -7.19 -0.50 -9.07
C GLU A 88 -8.36 -0.76 -8.12
N LEU A 89 -8.21 -0.36 -6.86
CA LEU A 89 -9.22 -0.56 -5.84
C LEU A 89 -10.57 0.07 -6.23
N GLN A 90 -10.55 1.24 -6.87
CA GLN A 90 -11.78 1.94 -7.25
C GLN A 90 -12.67 1.14 -8.19
N HIS A 91 -12.11 0.18 -8.92
CA HIS A 91 -12.84 -0.63 -9.89
C HIS A 91 -13.39 -1.93 -9.30
N ARG A 92 -13.12 -2.21 -8.02
CA ARG A 92 -13.57 -3.44 -7.40
C ARG A 92 -15.02 -3.34 -6.92
N VAL A 93 -15.71 -4.48 -6.95
CA VAL A 93 -17.07 -4.60 -6.42
C VAL A 93 -16.97 -4.91 -4.92
N PRO A 94 -17.56 -4.07 -4.03
CA PRO A 94 -17.34 -4.22 -2.58
C PRO A 94 -17.63 -5.61 -2.04
N GLU A 95 -18.75 -6.22 -2.41
CA GLU A 95 -19.15 -7.53 -1.89
C GLU A 95 -18.18 -8.63 -2.33
N LYS A 96 -17.72 -8.56 -3.58
CA LYS A 96 -16.78 -9.55 -4.11
C LYS A 96 -15.41 -9.40 -3.48
N LEU A 97 -14.95 -8.16 -3.35
CA LEU A 97 -13.66 -7.90 -2.71
C LEU A 97 -13.68 -8.31 -1.25
N HIS A 98 -14.74 -7.96 -0.52
CA HIS A 98 -14.89 -8.33 0.87
C HIS A 98 -14.82 -9.86 1.04
N ALA A 99 -15.56 -10.62 0.22
CA ALA A 99 -15.53 -12.08 0.27
C ALA A 99 -14.12 -12.63 0.04
N ALA A 100 -13.39 -12.07 -0.93
CA ALA A 100 -12.02 -12.49 -1.21
C ALA A 100 -11.08 -12.20 -0.04
N LEU A 101 -11.22 -11.03 0.59
CA LEU A 101 -10.38 -10.65 1.73
C LEU A 101 -10.64 -11.56 2.93
N VAL A 102 -11.90 -11.89 3.20
CA VAL A 102 -12.26 -12.82 4.29
C VAL A 102 -11.65 -14.19 4.04
N GLU A 103 -11.76 -14.69 2.80
CA GLU A 103 -11.22 -16.00 2.46
C GLU A 103 -9.69 -16.03 2.61
N ILE A 104 -9.00 -15.03 2.12
CA ILE A 104 -7.53 -14.95 2.21
C ILE A 104 -7.11 -14.87 3.68
N HIS A 105 -7.79 -14.06 4.47
CA HIS A 105 -7.51 -13.95 5.90
C HIS A 105 -7.66 -15.33 6.57
N THR A 106 -8.73 -16.05 6.27
CA THR A 106 -9.02 -17.33 6.89
C THR A 106 -8.07 -18.43 6.42
N SER A 107 -7.85 -18.56 5.10
CA SER A 107 -7.07 -19.66 4.53
C SER A 107 -5.56 -19.45 4.65
N GLN A 108 -5.08 -18.22 4.54
CA GLN A 108 -3.65 -17.91 4.58
C GLN A 108 -3.21 -17.30 5.91
N LYS A 109 -4.13 -17.01 6.79
CA LYS A 109 -3.88 -16.42 8.11
C LYS A 109 -3.10 -15.11 8.04
N ILE A 110 -3.45 -14.28 7.07
CA ILE A 110 -2.84 -12.97 6.86
C ILE A 110 -3.65 -11.91 7.60
N GLY A 111 -2.95 -11.11 8.41
CA GLY A 111 -3.56 -10.04 9.20
C GLY A 111 -4.20 -10.55 10.50
N HIS A 112 -4.49 -9.64 11.42
CA HIS A 112 -5.06 -9.97 12.71
C HIS A 112 -6.56 -10.27 12.62
N HIS A 113 -7.26 -9.59 11.72
CA HIS A 113 -8.69 -9.80 11.50
C HIS A 113 -9.05 -9.37 10.10
N ALA A 114 -10.16 -9.91 9.59
CA ALA A 114 -10.67 -9.51 8.28
C ALA A 114 -11.39 -8.17 8.38
N PRO A 115 -11.36 -7.35 7.33
CA PRO A 115 -12.14 -6.11 7.31
C PRO A 115 -13.63 -6.43 7.19
N SER A 116 -14.46 -5.50 7.65
CA SER A 116 -15.90 -5.60 7.46
C SER A 116 -16.29 -5.17 6.04
N LEU A 117 -17.50 -5.50 5.63
CA LEU A 117 -18.03 -5.01 4.35
C LEU A 117 -18.12 -3.49 4.34
N VAL A 118 -18.49 -2.89 5.48
CA VAL A 118 -18.56 -1.43 5.61
C VAL A 118 -17.19 -0.80 5.39
N GLN A 119 -16.13 -1.35 5.99
CA GLN A 119 -14.77 -0.87 5.77
C GLN A 119 -14.34 -1.02 4.31
N THR A 120 -14.58 -2.17 3.72
CA THR A 120 -14.23 -2.44 2.33
C THR A 120 -14.92 -1.46 1.39
N THR A 121 -16.22 -1.22 1.61
CA THR A 121 -16.99 -0.27 0.81
C THR A 121 -16.45 1.15 0.96
N ALA A 122 -16.11 1.55 2.19
CA ALA A 122 -15.56 2.88 2.46
C ALA A 122 -14.22 3.08 1.73
N TRP A 123 -13.37 2.08 1.71
CA TRP A 123 -12.09 2.16 0.99
C TRP A 123 -12.28 2.37 -0.51
N ILE A 124 -13.20 1.63 -1.11
CA ILE A 124 -13.49 1.76 -2.54
C ILE A 124 -14.05 3.15 -2.83
N THR A 125 -14.96 3.64 -1.99
CA THR A 125 -15.53 4.98 -2.13
C THR A 125 -14.44 6.06 -2.04
N GLU A 126 -13.54 5.95 -1.07
CA GLU A 126 -12.45 6.90 -0.92
C GLU A 126 -11.49 6.84 -2.11
N ALA A 127 -11.19 5.64 -2.60
CA ALA A 127 -10.34 5.47 -3.78
C ALA A 127 -10.93 6.16 -5.01
N LYS A 128 -12.25 6.07 -5.20
CA LYS A 128 -12.94 6.78 -6.28
C LYS A 128 -12.82 8.29 -6.13
N LYS A 129 -12.91 8.81 -4.91
CA LYS A 129 -12.75 10.24 -4.65
C LYS A 129 -11.34 10.71 -4.97
N LEU A 130 -10.32 9.92 -4.62
CA LEU A 130 -8.94 10.25 -4.93
C LEU A 130 -8.72 10.29 -6.44
N ALA A 131 -9.28 9.34 -7.18
CA ALA A 131 -9.18 9.31 -8.63
C ALA A 131 -9.82 10.53 -9.28
N ALA A 132 -10.96 10.98 -8.74
CA ALA A 132 -11.68 12.15 -9.27
C ALA A 132 -10.94 13.47 -9.02
N THR A 133 -10.12 13.54 -7.96
CA THR A 133 -9.39 14.78 -7.61
C THR A 133 -7.94 14.76 -8.10
N SER A 134 -7.44 13.61 -8.53
CA SER A 134 -6.06 13.46 -8.94
C SER A 134 -5.92 13.81 -10.43
N PRO A 135 -4.99 14.68 -10.82
CA PRO A 135 -4.69 14.84 -12.24
C PRO A 135 -4.15 13.50 -12.75
N ALA A 136 -4.72 13.01 -13.78
CA ALA A 136 -4.50 11.66 -14.30
C ALA A 136 -3.06 11.17 -14.28
#